data_e9a4dbde3fedada09bac952dce0c0cd2
#
_entry.id   e9a4dbde3fedada09bac952dce0c0cd2
#
_cell.length_a   1.000
_cell.length_b   1.000
_cell.length_c   1.000
_cell.angle_alpha   90.00
_cell.angle_beta   90.00
_cell.angle_gamma   90.00
#
_symmetry.space_group_name_H-M   'P 1'
#
loop_
_entity.id
_entity.type
_entity.pdbx_description
1 polymer ?
#
loop_
_entity_poly.entity_id
_entity_poly.type
_entity_poly.pdbx_seq_one_letter_code
_entity_poly.pdbx_strand_id
1 'polypeptide(L)'
;LAPGTXXXDQLLGETSHFFDLVRNECRSPVKGFIEEISPTNGFIAIREPATILEVSAYLSGTVTRVSKTDVDVSCTACVIQGIFGLGGESSGEIMIVSEDEDITLENLTEECEGKIIVGGRSIEKDAIDMAILCKVKGIVVASIEHKVIHDILGEYIGVAITGQENLGFTLIVTEGFGNLKMDSRTMALLKQHKGETASFNGSTQIRAGVVRPEVIIPVLEYCESKDVKSSLAVAKELQIGTRIRIIRSPYFGELAKVTDLPEQPVAIATEAKVRVLKAKLDTGEEVTVXXXXRAADRHQDKNNQITLLRGTG
;
A
#
# COMPACT_ATOMS: atom_id res chain seq x y z
N LEU A 1 1.04 -14.06 50.61
CA LEU A 1 1.79 -13.62 49.45
C LEU A 1 1.95 -12.10 49.49
N ALA A 2 3.14 -11.60 49.28
CA ALA A 2 3.42 -10.18 49.13
C ALA A 2 3.32 -9.81 47.63
N PRO A 3 3.06 -8.55 47.34
CA PRO A 3 3.13 -8.11 45.93
C PRO A 3 4.50 -8.39 45.35
N GLY A 4 4.55 -9.08 44.23
CA GLY A 4 5.80 -9.45 43.59
C GLY A 4 5.59 -10.11 42.26
N THR A 5 6.68 -10.41 41.64
CA THR A 5 6.66 -11.03 40.33
C THR A 5 6.38 -12.52 40.42
N UNK A 6 5.64 -13.18 39.59
CA UNK A 6 5.31 -14.51 39.55
C UNK A 6 5.81 -15.12 38.29
N UNK A 7 6.16 -16.13 38.36
CA UNK A 7 6.57 -16.81 37.18
C UNK A 7 5.47 -17.72 36.78
N UNK A 8 5.58 -18.20 35.87
CA UNK A 8 4.67 -19.13 35.50
C UNK A 8 4.79 -20.30 36.39
N ASP A 9 3.93 -21.01 36.48
CA ASP A 9 3.86 -22.23 37.32
C ASP A 9 4.35 -22.06 38.77
N GLN A 10 4.55 -20.85 39.20
CA GLN A 10 4.95 -20.57 40.60
C GLN A 10 3.78 -20.86 41.56
N LEU A 11 4.06 -21.49 42.67
CA LEU A 11 3.05 -21.78 43.70
C LEU A 11 2.54 -20.48 44.32
N LEU A 12 1.24 -20.24 44.17
CA LEU A 12 0.54 -19.08 44.71
C LEU A 12 -0.10 -19.36 46.07
N GLY A 13 -0.50 -20.61 46.27
CA GLY A 13 -1.11 -21.02 47.53
C GLY A 13 -1.30 -22.51 47.59
N GLU A 14 -1.48 -23.00 48.79
CA GLU A 14 -1.79 -24.44 49.03
C GLU A 14 -2.81 -24.57 50.14
N THR A 15 -3.63 -25.57 50.03
CA THR A 15 -4.55 -25.98 51.09
C THR A 15 -4.28 -27.42 51.42
N SER A 16 -4.26 -27.76 52.71
CA SER A 16 -4.12 -29.13 53.19
C SER A 16 -5.37 -29.52 53.96
N HIS A 17 -5.81 -30.72 53.73
CA HIS A 17 -6.96 -31.29 54.43
C HIS A 17 -6.61 -32.69 54.92
N PHE A 18 -7.26 -33.08 56.04
CA PHE A 18 -7.22 -34.44 56.59
C PHE A 18 -5.79 -34.87 56.95
N PHE A 19 -5.19 -34.17 57.97
CA PHE A 19 -3.85 -34.48 58.49
C PHE A 19 -2.75 -34.47 57.45
N ASP A 20 -2.80 -33.47 56.53
CA ASP A 20 -1.83 -33.27 55.44
C ASP A 20 -1.75 -34.39 54.38
N LEU A 21 -2.75 -35.27 54.33
CA LEU A 21 -2.80 -36.36 53.35
C LEU A 21 -3.27 -35.91 51.96
N VAL A 22 -3.99 -34.78 51.87
CA VAL A 22 -4.45 -34.22 50.58
C VAL A 22 -4.02 -32.77 50.52
N ARG A 23 -3.17 -32.43 49.53
CA ARG A 23 -2.71 -31.07 49.28
C ARG A 23 -3.26 -30.64 47.92
N ASN A 24 -3.90 -29.50 47.90
CA ASN A 24 -4.29 -28.80 46.68
C ASN A 24 -3.41 -27.58 46.49
N GLU A 25 -2.74 -27.51 45.35
CA GLU A 25 -1.84 -26.40 45.01
C GLU A 25 -2.51 -25.52 43.98
N CYS A 26 -2.43 -24.21 44.18
CA CYS A 26 -2.80 -23.21 43.22
C CYS A 26 -1.51 -22.60 42.65
N ARG A 27 -1.30 -22.78 41.35
CA ARG A 27 -0.11 -22.30 40.67
C ARG A 27 -0.48 -21.21 39.65
N SER A 28 0.46 -20.30 39.41
CA SER A 28 0.24 -19.19 38.47
C SER A 28 0.15 -19.71 37.04
N PRO A 29 -0.95 -19.41 36.31
CA PRO A 29 -1.07 -19.81 34.90
C PRO A 29 -0.24 -18.95 33.95
N VAL A 30 0.26 -17.78 34.43
CA VAL A 30 0.97 -16.81 33.59
C VAL A 30 2.14 -16.20 34.38
N LYS A 31 3.09 -15.63 33.66
CA LYS A 31 4.14 -14.80 34.24
C LYS A 31 3.59 -13.38 34.41
N GLY A 32 3.80 -12.78 35.58
CA GLY A 32 3.28 -11.41 35.79
C GLY A 32 3.56 -10.85 37.15
N PHE A 33 2.84 -9.82 37.52
CA PHE A 33 2.91 -9.18 38.83
C PHE A 33 1.59 -9.40 39.55
N ILE A 34 1.66 -9.84 40.82
CA ILE A 34 0.46 -9.92 41.65
C ILE A 34 -0.01 -8.50 41.95
N GLU A 35 -1.16 -8.14 41.40
CA GLU A 35 -1.77 -6.81 41.52
C GLU A 35 -2.69 -6.72 42.74
N GLU A 36 -3.46 -7.76 42.97
CA GLU A 36 -4.43 -7.79 44.06
C GLU A 36 -4.61 -9.24 44.56
N ILE A 37 -4.76 -9.39 45.85
CA ILE A 37 -5.19 -10.63 46.47
C ILE A 37 -6.45 -10.31 47.28
N SER A 38 -7.57 -10.91 46.91
CA SER A 38 -8.83 -10.70 47.60
C SER A 38 -8.99 -11.70 48.73
N PRO A 39 -8.95 -11.28 50.00
CA PRO A 39 -9.11 -12.19 51.14
C PRO A 39 -10.55 -12.71 51.26
N THR A 40 -11.54 -12.06 50.62
CA THR A 40 -12.95 -12.39 50.76
C THR A 40 -13.34 -13.60 49.90
N ASN A 41 -12.81 -13.68 48.69
CA ASN A 41 -13.18 -14.73 47.74
C ASN A 41 -12.00 -15.59 47.25
N GLY A 42 -10.78 -15.28 47.71
CA GLY A 42 -9.57 -16.05 47.39
C GLY A 42 -9.02 -15.78 45.98
N PHE A 43 -9.53 -14.78 45.26
CA PHE A 43 -9.02 -14.46 43.93
C PHE A 43 -7.69 -13.73 43.97
N ILE A 44 -6.79 -14.09 43.08
CA ILE A 44 -5.52 -13.42 42.87
C ILE A 44 -5.54 -12.83 41.46
N ALA A 45 -5.43 -11.50 41.37
CA ALA A 45 -5.31 -10.80 40.10
C ALA A 45 -3.83 -10.72 39.72
N ILE A 46 -3.49 -11.23 38.56
CA ILE A 46 -2.12 -11.20 38.02
C ILE A 46 -2.12 -10.32 36.76
N ARG A 47 -1.32 -9.26 36.79
CA ARG A 47 -1.10 -8.40 35.61
C ARG A 47 0.07 -8.99 34.84
N GLU A 48 -0.17 -9.36 33.59
CA GLU A 48 0.88 -9.78 32.68
C GLU A 48 1.76 -8.58 32.29
N PRO A 49 3.03 -8.82 31.93
CA PRO A 49 3.87 -7.74 31.41
C PRO A 49 3.23 -7.10 30.19
N ALA A 50 3.34 -5.79 30.06
CA ALA A 50 2.80 -5.08 28.91
C ALA A 50 3.46 -5.58 27.61
N THR A 51 2.66 -5.93 26.64
CA THR A 51 3.15 -6.25 25.30
C THR A 51 3.41 -4.93 24.57
N ILE A 52 4.63 -4.74 24.14
CA ILE A 52 4.99 -3.55 23.35
C ILE A 52 4.46 -3.75 21.94
N LEU A 53 3.58 -2.88 21.52
CA LEU A 53 3.11 -2.83 20.14
C LEU A 53 3.95 -1.80 19.38
N GLU A 54 4.74 -2.28 18.43
CA GLU A 54 5.52 -1.42 17.54
C GLU A 54 4.83 -1.34 16.18
N VAL A 55 4.61 -0.12 15.72
CA VAL A 55 4.06 0.14 14.39
C VAL A 55 5.01 1.07 13.67
N SER A 56 5.59 0.59 12.58
CA SER A 56 6.44 1.41 11.72
C SER A 56 5.58 2.39 10.93
N ALA A 57 6.04 3.62 10.83
CA ALA A 57 5.40 4.59 9.94
C ALA A 57 5.56 4.15 8.49
N TYR A 58 4.49 4.31 7.70
CA TYR A 58 4.50 3.96 6.29
C TYR A 58 5.53 4.78 5.50
N LEU A 59 5.79 6.02 5.94
CA LEU A 59 6.70 6.95 5.26
C LEU A 59 7.73 7.52 6.25
N SER A 60 8.94 7.72 5.77
CA SER A 60 9.94 8.53 6.47
C SER A 60 9.53 9.99 6.41
N GLY A 61 9.56 10.67 7.54
CA GLY A 61 9.14 12.07 7.60
C GLY A 61 9.30 12.68 8.98
N THR A 62 8.69 13.84 9.17
CA THR A 62 8.71 14.58 10.44
C THR A 62 7.41 14.36 11.20
N VAL A 63 7.50 14.00 12.47
CA VAL A 63 6.33 13.88 13.33
C VAL A 63 5.79 15.30 13.60
N THR A 64 4.55 15.56 13.19
CA THR A 64 3.90 16.87 13.34
C THR A 64 2.88 16.92 14.48
N ARG A 65 2.32 15.76 14.84
CA ARG A 65 1.36 15.69 15.94
C ARG A 65 1.41 14.32 16.59
N VAL A 66 1.28 14.29 17.91
CA VAL A 66 1.16 13.05 18.68
C VAL A 66 -0.08 13.16 19.56
N SER A 67 -0.95 12.17 19.51
CA SER A 67 -2.12 12.05 20.39
C SER A 67 -2.05 10.74 21.18
N LYS A 68 -3.10 10.41 21.91
CA LYS A 68 -3.18 9.13 22.64
C LYS A 68 -3.34 7.93 21.73
N THR A 69 -3.91 8.14 20.53
CA THR A 69 -4.28 7.07 19.61
C THR A 69 -3.57 7.17 18.26
N ASP A 70 -3.05 8.34 17.92
CA ASP A 70 -2.54 8.64 16.57
C ASP A 70 -1.24 9.41 16.61
N VAL A 71 -0.44 9.21 15.58
CA VAL A 71 0.77 10.01 15.29
C VAL A 71 0.68 10.46 13.84
N ASP A 72 0.78 11.77 13.60
CA ASP A 72 0.82 12.33 12.24
C ASP A 72 2.28 12.50 11.82
N VAL A 73 2.60 11.93 10.66
CA VAL A 73 3.92 12.08 10.05
C VAL A 73 3.73 12.81 8.71
N SER A 74 4.52 13.86 8.52
CA SER A 74 4.49 14.69 7.31
C SER A 74 5.80 14.55 6.55
N CYS A 75 5.72 14.43 5.23
CA CYS A 75 6.90 14.42 4.36
C CYS A 75 6.57 15.10 3.03
N THR A 76 7.61 15.57 2.35
CA THR A 76 7.54 15.94 0.93
C THR A 76 7.94 14.70 0.13
N ALA A 77 7.18 14.35 -0.88
CA ALA A 77 7.41 13.10 -1.59
C ALA A 77 7.05 13.20 -3.07
N CYS A 78 7.75 12.43 -3.88
CA CYS A 78 7.34 12.11 -5.23
C CYS A 78 6.33 10.95 -5.15
N VAL A 79 5.18 11.09 -5.80
CA VAL A 79 4.12 10.07 -5.77
C VAL A 79 3.86 9.56 -7.17
N ILE A 80 3.96 8.26 -7.36
CA ILE A 80 3.59 7.58 -8.61
C ILE A 80 2.38 6.70 -8.29
N GLN A 81 1.27 6.95 -8.97
CA GLN A 81 0.04 6.21 -8.76
C GLN A 81 -0.12 5.15 -9.84
N GLY A 82 -0.37 3.91 -9.43
CA GLY A 82 -0.64 2.80 -10.35
C GLY A 82 -2.13 2.68 -10.69
N ILE A 83 -2.40 1.80 -11.61
CA ILE A 83 -3.78 1.47 -12.05
C ILE A 83 -4.27 0.22 -11.31
N PHE A 84 -3.39 -0.75 -11.10
CA PHE A 84 -3.69 -2.03 -10.47
C PHE A 84 -2.53 -2.44 -9.58
N GLY A 85 -2.82 -3.14 -8.51
CA GLY A 85 -1.79 -3.69 -7.64
C GLY A 85 -2.31 -4.84 -6.78
N LEU A 86 -1.37 -5.56 -6.20
CA LEU A 86 -1.60 -6.68 -5.29
C LEU A 86 -0.62 -6.55 -4.13
N GLY A 87 -0.98 -7.11 -2.99
CA GLY A 87 -0.18 -7.03 -1.77
C GLY A 87 -0.41 -5.73 -1.02
N GLY A 88 0.04 -5.69 0.22
CA GLY A 88 -0.15 -4.54 1.12
C GLY A 88 0.97 -3.51 1.06
N GLU A 89 1.18 -2.89 2.20
CA GLU A 89 2.25 -1.89 2.39
C GLU A 89 3.60 -2.57 2.55
N SER A 90 4.62 -1.99 1.91
CA SER A 90 6.00 -2.42 2.06
C SER A 90 6.93 -1.23 1.77
N SER A 91 8.23 -1.42 1.95
CA SER A 91 9.23 -0.41 1.61
C SER A 91 10.55 -1.07 1.23
N GLY A 92 11.31 -0.39 0.36
CA GLY A 92 12.59 -0.89 -0.10
C GLY A 92 13.30 0.11 -1.00
N GLU A 93 14.55 -0.20 -1.32
CA GLU A 93 15.36 0.60 -2.24
C GLU A 93 14.91 0.34 -3.69
N ILE A 94 14.79 1.40 -4.48
CA ILE A 94 14.41 1.31 -5.90
C ILE A 94 15.59 0.77 -6.73
N MET A 95 15.35 -0.32 -7.46
CA MET A 95 16.33 -0.91 -8.38
C MET A 95 15.70 -1.07 -9.76
N ILE A 96 16.27 -0.41 -10.77
CA ILE A 96 15.81 -0.56 -12.15
C ILE A 96 16.49 -1.80 -12.73
N VAL A 97 15.72 -2.83 -13.05
CA VAL A 97 16.22 -4.09 -13.60
C VAL A 97 16.01 -4.17 -15.12
N SER A 98 15.02 -3.44 -15.64
CA SER A 98 14.78 -3.32 -17.08
C SER A 98 14.16 -1.96 -17.37
N GLU A 99 14.58 -1.29 -18.46
CA GLU A 99 14.03 0.04 -18.80
C GLU A 99 12.88 -0.03 -19.79
N ASP A 100 13.01 -0.89 -20.79
CA ASP A 100 12.09 -0.93 -21.94
C ASP A 100 11.54 -2.32 -22.24
N GLU A 101 12.06 -3.34 -21.57
CA GLU A 101 11.71 -4.74 -21.82
C GLU A 101 11.04 -5.37 -20.59
N ASP A 102 10.56 -6.58 -20.77
CA ASP A 102 9.96 -7.36 -19.71
C ASP A 102 11.02 -7.75 -18.66
N ILE A 103 10.60 -7.90 -17.40
CA ILE A 103 11.46 -8.49 -16.38
C ILE A 103 11.47 -10.02 -16.63
N THR A 104 12.66 -10.54 -16.85
CA THR A 104 12.90 -11.98 -17.07
C THR A 104 13.73 -12.55 -15.91
N LEU A 105 13.92 -13.86 -15.91
CA LEU A 105 14.78 -14.55 -14.95
C LEU A 105 16.20 -13.98 -14.92
N GLU A 106 16.71 -13.56 -16.08
CA GLU A 106 18.08 -13.03 -16.21
C GLU A 106 18.30 -11.70 -15.49
N ASN A 107 17.21 -10.94 -15.27
CA ASN A 107 17.27 -9.66 -14.58
C ASN A 107 17.33 -9.81 -13.04
N LEU A 108 17.07 -11.02 -12.53
CA LEU A 108 16.89 -11.26 -11.10
C LEU A 108 18.14 -11.93 -10.52
N THR A 109 18.81 -11.20 -9.65
CA THR A 109 20.03 -11.64 -8.97
C THR A 109 19.86 -11.50 -7.46
N GLU A 110 20.82 -12.00 -6.69
CA GLU A 110 20.84 -11.85 -5.23
C GLU A 110 20.82 -10.37 -4.80
N GLU A 111 21.26 -9.47 -5.67
CA GLU A 111 21.23 -8.01 -5.39
C GLU A 111 19.81 -7.45 -5.28
N CYS A 112 18.80 -8.19 -5.74
CA CYS A 112 17.39 -7.79 -5.67
C CYS A 112 16.81 -7.99 -4.27
N GLU A 113 17.48 -8.72 -3.37
CA GLU A 113 16.96 -9.01 -2.02
C GLU A 113 16.64 -7.71 -1.26
N GLY A 114 15.42 -7.63 -0.76
CA GLY A 114 14.94 -6.50 0.04
C GLY A 114 14.60 -5.26 -0.75
N LYS A 115 14.71 -5.29 -2.08
CA LYS A 115 14.52 -4.10 -2.94
C LYS A 115 13.15 -4.08 -3.62
N ILE A 116 12.85 -2.92 -4.20
CA ILE A 116 11.76 -2.72 -5.15
C ILE A 116 12.38 -2.80 -6.55
N ILE A 117 12.04 -3.84 -7.30
CA ILE A 117 12.50 -3.98 -8.69
C ILE A 117 11.53 -3.28 -9.64
N VAL A 118 12.09 -2.58 -10.62
CA VAL A 118 11.30 -1.81 -11.59
C VAL A 118 11.61 -2.31 -13.00
N GLY A 119 10.55 -2.63 -13.75
CA GLY A 119 10.63 -2.98 -15.17
C GLY A 119 9.77 -2.10 -16.04
N GLY A 120 10.29 -1.72 -17.19
CA GLY A 120 9.63 -0.78 -18.09
C GLY A 120 8.48 -1.34 -18.92
N ARG A 121 8.24 -2.65 -18.86
CA ARG A 121 7.11 -3.29 -19.58
C ARG A 121 6.33 -4.20 -18.66
N SER A 122 6.54 -5.49 -18.74
CA SER A 122 5.79 -6.51 -18.02
C SER A 122 6.73 -7.41 -17.22
N ILE A 123 6.16 -8.43 -16.61
CA ILE A 123 6.92 -9.47 -15.90
C ILE A 123 6.22 -10.81 -16.13
N GLU A 124 6.99 -11.84 -16.38
CA GLU A 124 6.51 -13.21 -16.56
C GLU A 124 6.32 -13.92 -15.21
N LYS A 125 5.47 -14.95 -15.21
CA LYS A 125 5.17 -15.71 -13.98
C LYS A 125 6.44 -16.29 -13.34
N ASP A 126 7.31 -16.90 -14.15
CA ASP A 126 8.54 -17.53 -13.65
C ASP A 126 9.47 -16.49 -13.01
N ALA A 127 9.52 -15.28 -13.58
CA ALA A 127 10.29 -14.17 -13.00
C ALA A 127 9.67 -13.69 -11.67
N ILE A 128 8.34 -13.70 -11.54
CA ILE A 128 7.68 -13.39 -10.26
C ILE A 128 8.07 -14.44 -9.20
N ASP A 129 8.03 -15.71 -9.55
CA ASP A 129 8.40 -16.80 -8.62
C ASP A 129 9.86 -16.65 -8.17
N MET A 130 10.74 -16.31 -9.10
CA MET A 130 12.15 -16.05 -8.77
C MET A 130 12.29 -14.79 -7.88
N ALA A 131 11.56 -13.73 -8.16
CA ALA A 131 11.57 -12.51 -7.33
C ALA A 131 11.14 -12.82 -5.88
N ILE A 132 10.15 -13.69 -5.70
CA ILE A 132 9.73 -14.17 -4.37
C ILE A 132 10.86 -14.93 -3.69
N LEU A 133 11.52 -15.84 -4.42
CA LEU A 133 12.66 -16.61 -3.89
C LEU A 133 13.83 -15.68 -3.50
N CYS A 134 14.08 -14.64 -4.28
CA CYS A 134 15.06 -13.60 -3.99
C CYS A 134 14.62 -12.63 -2.89
N LYS A 135 13.43 -12.83 -2.31
CA LYS A 135 12.87 -11.97 -1.24
C LYS A 135 12.75 -10.49 -1.65
N VAL A 136 12.39 -10.25 -2.91
CA VAL A 136 12.10 -8.91 -3.41
C VAL A 136 10.90 -8.35 -2.62
N LYS A 137 10.99 -7.10 -2.19
CA LYS A 137 9.91 -6.45 -1.43
C LYS A 137 8.77 -5.99 -2.32
N GLY A 138 9.10 -5.56 -3.53
CA GLY A 138 8.08 -5.06 -4.44
C GLY A 138 8.51 -5.12 -5.90
N ILE A 139 7.50 -5.17 -6.74
CA ILE A 139 7.65 -5.21 -8.20
C ILE A 139 6.82 -4.07 -8.77
N VAL A 140 7.43 -3.19 -9.54
CA VAL A 140 6.75 -2.10 -10.25
C VAL A 140 6.96 -2.33 -11.76
N VAL A 141 5.88 -2.55 -12.48
CA VAL A 141 5.92 -2.76 -13.93
C VAL A 141 4.89 -1.87 -14.64
N ALA A 142 5.07 -1.66 -15.92
CA ALA A 142 4.10 -0.89 -16.70
C ALA A 142 2.78 -1.66 -16.84
N SER A 143 2.87 -2.94 -17.19
CA SER A 143 1.68 -3.74 -17.48
C SER A 143 1.85 -5.17 -16.99
N ILE A 144 0.74 -5.90 -17.00
CA ILE A 144 0.75 -7.32 -16.66
C ILE A 144 -0.35 -8.03 -17.47
N GLU A 145 -0.07 -9.23 -17.91
CA GLU A 145 -1.06 -10.04 -18.60
C GLU A 145 -2.08 -10.64 -17.63
N HIS A 146 -3.33 -10.73 -18.05
CA HIS A 146 -4.39 -11.35 -17.22
C HIS A 146 -4.05 -12.78 -16.80
N LYS A 147 -3.39 -13.52 -17.69
CA LYS A 147 -2.96 -14.88 -17.39
C LYS A 147 -2.02 -14.92 -16.18
N VAL A 148 -1.04 -14.01 -16.14
CA VAL A 148 -0.07 -13.95 -15.05
C VAL A 148 -0.77 -13.65 -13.71
N ILE A 149 -1.75 -12.72 -13.72
CA ILE A 149 -2.54 -12.43 -12.52
C ILE A 149 -3.33 -13.67 -12.07
N HIS A 150 -3.94 -14.35 -13.01
CA HIS A 150 -4.67 -15.60 -12.73
C HIS A 150 -3.75 -16.64 -12.10
N ASP A 151 -2.54 -16.79 -12.63
CA ASP A 151 -1.58 -17.77 -12.14
C ASP A 151 -1.02 -17.42 -10.75
N ILE A 152 -0.98 -16.11 -10.39
CA ILE A 152 -0.59 -15.66 -9.04
C ILE A 152 -1.71 -15.92 -8.02
N LEU A 153 -2.94 -15.59 -8.38
CA LEU A 153 -4.08 -15.59 -7.46
C LEU A 153 -4.85 -16.91 -7.44
N GLY A 154 -4.59 -17.81 -8.41
CA GLY A 154 -5.34 -19.04 -8.60
C GLY A 154 -6.73 -18.78 -9.18
N GLU A 155 -7.67 -19.70 -8.96
CA GLU A 155 -9.03 -19.62 -9.50
C GLU A 155 -9.87 -18.48 -8.88
N TYR A 156 -9.32 -17.72 -7.94
CA TYR A 156 -10.04 -16.70 -7.21
C TYR A 156 -9.96 -15.30 -7.83
N ILE A 157 -9.77 -15.19 -9.13
CA ILE A 157 -9.98 -13.89 -9.80
C ILE A 157 -11.49 -13.62 -9.82
N GLY A 158 -12.03 -13.38 -8.67
CA GLY A 158 -13.43 -13.02 -8.49
C GLY A 158 -13.55 -11.57 -8.03
N VAL A 159 -14.75 -11.27 -7.64
CA VAL A 159 -15.23 -9.95 -7.22
C VAL A 159 -14.50 -9.36 -6.00
N ALA A 160 -13.58 -10.08 -5.40
CA ALA A 160 -13.01 -9.79 -4.09
C ALA A 160 -11.50 -9.54 -4.06
N ILE A 161 -10.91 -9.13 -5.18
CA ILE A 161 -9.51 -8.67 -5.14
C ILE A 161 -9.49 -7.33 -4.40
N THR A 162 -8.94 -7.34 -3.19
CA THR A 162 -8.81 -6.13 -2.36
C THR A 162 -7.43 -5.50 -2.46
N GLY A 163 -6.49 -6.22 -3.07
CA GLY A 163 -5.09 -5.82 -3.11
C GLY A 163 -4.35 -6.02 -1.79
N GLN A 164 -5.00 -6.60 -0.78
CA GLN A 164 -4.39 -6.84 0.53
C GLN A 164 -4.00 -8.31 0.74
N GLU A 165 -3.99 -9.09 -0.32
CA GLU A 165 -3.60 -10.50 -0.27
C GLU A 165 -2.15 -10.62 0.21
N ASN A 166 -1.92 -11.49 1.17
CA ASN A 166 -0.57 -11.70 1.73
C ASN A 166 0.24 -12.60 0.80
N LEU A 167 0.82 -12.01 -0.22
CA LEU A 167 1.60 -12.70 -1.25
C LEU A 167 3.11 -12.78 -0.91
N GLY A 168 3.53 -12.14 0.19
CA GLY A 168 4.95 -12.02 0.53
C GLY A 168 5.69 -10.93 -0.26
N PHE A 169 5.03 -10.31 -1.23
CA PHE A 169 5.56 -9.21 -2.03
C PHE A 169 4.43 -8.28 -2.46
N THR A 170 4.77 -7.10 -2.93
CA THR A 170 3.80 -6.12 -3.44
C THR A 170 4.04 -5.89 -4.93
N LEU A 171 2.98 -5.96 -5.73
CA LEU A 171 3.03 -5.69 -7.17
C LEU A 171 2.27 -4.40 -7.47
N ILE A 172 2.87 -3.52 -8.26
CA ILE A 172 2.23 -2.30 -8.74
C ILE A 172 2.35 -2.23 -10.27
N VAL A 173 1.22 -2.05 -10.92
CA VAL A 173 1.11 -1.92 -12.37
C VAL A 173 0.71 -0.47 -12.68
N THR A 174 1.56 0.23 -13.44
CA THR A 174 1.37 1.68 -13.65
C THR A 174 0.47 2.00 -14.84
N GLU A 175 0.51 1.20 -15.91
CA GLU A 175 -0.17 1.52 -17.17
C GLU A 175 -1.42 0.68 -17.42
N GLY A 176 -1.42 -0.60 -17.01
CA GLY A 176 -2.62 -1.43 -17.15
C GLY A 176 -2.34 -2.87 -17.50
N PHE A 177 -3.29 -3.48 -18.20
CA PHE A 177 -3.20 -4.90 -18.56
C PHE A 177 -2.73 -5.07 -20.00
N GLY A 178 -2.09 -6.20 -20.27
CA GLY A 178 -1.54 -6.52 -21.59
C GLY A 178 -0.04 -6.24 -21.66
N ASN A 179 0.45 -5.83 -22.81
CA ASN A 179 1.87 -5.58 -23.04
C ASN A 179 2.09 -4.10 -23.40
N LEU A 180 2.16 -3.26 -22.38
CA LEU A 180 2.31 -1.81 -22.51
C LEU A 180 3.69 -1.40 -21.97
N LYS A 181 4.28 -0.38 -22.57
CA LYS A 181 5.49 0.24 -22.03
C LYS A 181 5.12 1.28 -20.97
N MET A 182 6.00 1.44 -19.99
CA MET A 182 5.86 2.48 -18.97
C MET A 182 5.95 3.86 -19.62
N ASP A 183 5.10 4.76 -19.16
CA ASP A 183 5.18 6.15 -19.60
C ASP A 183 6.59 6.69 -19.32
N SER A 184 7.14 7.40 -20.32
CA SER A 184 8.52 7.90 -20.26
C SER A 184 8.78 8.79 -19.04
N ARG A 185 7.78 9.56 -18.62
CA ARG A 185 7.87 10.44 -17.45
C ARG A 185 7.93 9.61 -16.15
N THR A 186 7.10 8.58 -16.05
CA THR A 186 7.10 7.67 -14.89
C THR A 186 8.45 6.96 -14.77
N MET A 187 8.94 6.42 -15.88
CA MET A 187 10.25 5.75 -15.90
C MET A 187 11.38 6.74 -15.56
N ALA A 188 11.33 7.96 -16.09
CA ALA A 188 12.33 8.99 -15.77
C ALA A 188 12.35 9.33 -14.27
N LEU A 189 11.16 9.44 -13.65
CA LEU A 189 11.07 9.69 -12.21
C LEU A 189 11.66 8.53 -11.40
N LEU A 190 11.33 7.30 -11.75
CA LEU A 190 11.87 6.12 -11.07
C LEU A 190 13.39 6.02 -11.23
N LYS A 191 13.91 6.36 -12.40
CA LYS A 191 15.36 6.40 -12.66
C LYS A 191 16.05 7.49 -11.84
N GLN A 192 15.43 8.67 -11.74
CA GLN A 192 15.97 9.78 -10.94
C GLN A 192 16.15 9.39 -9.47
N HIS A 193 15.25 8.55 -8.96
CA HIS A 193 15.25 8.12 -7.57
C HIS A 193 15.81 6.70 -7.38
N LYS A 194 16.54 6.16 -8.37
CA LYS A 194 17.19 4.85 -8.24
C LYS A 194 18.13 4.85 -7.03
N GLY A 195 18.06 3.84 -6.20
CA GLY A 195 18.84 3.69 -4.97
C GLY A 195 18.22 4.36 -3.75
N GLU A 196 17.15 5.14 -3.93
CA GLU A 196 16.43 5.74 -2.79
C GLU A 196 15.40 4.78 -2.24
N THR A 197 15.08 4.92 -0.97
CA THR A 197 14.04 4.13 -0.33
C THR A 197 12.67 4.70 -0.66
N ALA A 198 11.79 3.85 -1.17
CA ALA A 198 10.39 4.18 -1.42
C ALA A 198 9.48 3.33 -0.55
N SER A 199 8.31 3.87 -0.21
CA SER A 199 7.20 3.13 0.34
C SER A 199 6.19 2.87 -0.76
N PHE A 200 5.56 1.70 -0.73
CA PHE A 200 4.63 1.32 -1.78
C PHE A 200 3.51 0.45 -1.21
N ASN A 201 2.36 0.57 -1.84
CA ASN A 201 1.15 -0.12 -1.41
C ASN A 201 0.41 -0.63 -2.64
N GLY A 202 0.21 -1.93 -2.73
CA GLY A 202 -0.48 -2.57 -3.85
C GLY A 202 -2.00 -2.57 -3.74
N SER A 203 -2.55 -2.10 -2.64
CA SER A 203 -4.00 -2.13 -2.42
C SER A 203 -4.76 -1.43 -3.54
N THR A 204 -5.73 -2.14 -4.08
CA THR A 204 -6.57 -1.64 -5.18
C THR A 204 -8.02 -1.87 -4.85
N GLN A 205 -8.83 -0.82 -4.88
CA GLN A 205 -10.28 -0.92 -4.71
C GLN A 205 -10.97 -0.03 -5.74
N ILE A 206 -11.77 -0.63 -6.58
CA ILE A 206 -12.48 0.06 -7.67
C ILE A 206 -13.94 0.28 -7.32
N ARG A 207 -14.52 -0.58 -6.46
CA ARG A 207 -15.91 -0.46 -6.00
C ARG A 207 -15.97 0.24 -4.64
N ALA A 208 -17.00 0.99 -4.39
CA ALA A 208 -17.29 1.69 -3.13
C ALA A 208 -16.20 2.70 -2.70
N GLY A 209 -15.50 3.25 -3.66
CA GLY A 209 -14.37 4.17 -3.45
C GLY A 209 -13.26 3.83 -4.40
N VAL A 210 -12.28 4.69 -4.50
CA VAL A 210 -11.13 4.44 -5.36
C VAL A 210 -9.88 4.45 -4.50
N VAL A 211 -9.34 3.26 -4.26
CA VAL A 211 -8.00 3.11 -3.72
C VAL A 211 -7.11 2.66 -4.88
N ARG A 212 -6.03 3.36 -5.09
CA ARG A 212 -5.07 3.06 -6.15
C ARG A 212 -3.74 2.67 -5.54
N PRO A 213 -3.05 1.71 -6.14
CA PRO A 213 -1.72 1.40 -5.68
C PRO A 213 -0.79 2.59 -5.89
N GLU A 214 0.20 2.71 -5.06
CA GLU A 214 1.08 3.88 -5.07
C GLU A 214 2.52 3.53 -4.70
N VAL A 215 3.45 4.27 -5.29
CA VAL A 215 4.85 4.32 -4.89
C VAL A 215 5.10 5.74 -4.39
N ILE A 216 5.58 5.87 -3.17
CA ILE A 216 5.86 7.16 -2.53
C ILE A 216 7.34 7.21 -2.18
N ILE A 217 8.04 8.20 -2.75
CA ILE A 217 9.47 8.37 -2.55
C ILE A 217 9.67 9.65 -1.75
N PRO A 218 10.00 9.56 -0.45
CA PRO A 218 10.26 10.77 0.36
C PRO A 218 11.46 11.53 -0.17
N VAL A 219 11.29 12.82 -0.37
CA VAL A 219 12.39 13.70 -0.81
C VAL A 219 12.95 14.39 0.43
N LEU A 220 14.14 13.97 0.86
CA LEU A 220 14.76 14.46 2.10
C LEU A 220 15.32 15.85 1.97
N GLU A 221 15.69 16.28 0.75
CA GLU A 221 16.18 17.62 0.49
C GLU A 221 15.30 18.33 -0.53
N TYR A 222 14.74 19.44 -0.12
CA TYR A 222 13.99 20.30 -1.02
C TYR A 222 15.00 21.09 -1.88
N CYS A 223 15.33 20.55 -3.04
CA CYS A 223 16.11 21.32 -4.03
C CYS A 223 15.23 22.40 -4.63
N GLU A 224 15.50 23.66 -4.31
CA GLU A 224 14.83 24.82 -4.90
C GLU A 224 15.21 25.05 -6.37
N SER A 225 15.55 24.01 -7.13
CA SER A 225 15.78 24.20 -8.55
C SER A 225 14.47 24.60 -9.24
N LYS A 226 14.53 25.62 -10.06
CA LYS A 226 13.36 26.16 -10.78
C LYS A 226 12.68 25.10 -11.67
N ASP A 227 13.40 24.08 -12.06
CA ASP A 227 12.90 22.99 -12.91
C ASP A 227 12.03 21.99 -12.13
N VAL A 228 12.27 21.85 -10.81
CA VAL A 228 11.46 20.96 -9.95
C VAL A 228 10.07 21.55 -9.69
N LYS A 229 9.95 22.89 -9.66
CA LYS A 229 8.63 23.53 -9.51
C LYS A 229 7.69 23.25 -10.69
N SER A 230 8.22 22.93 -11.85
CA SER A 230 7.40 22.56 -13.00
C SER A 230 7.05 21.07 -13.02
N SER A 231 7.85 20.25 -12.35
CA SER A 231 7.62 18.79 -12.30
C SER A 231 6.84 18.34 -11.05
N LEU A 232 6.91 19.12 -9.97
CA LEU A 232 5.99 18.97 -8.84
C LEU A 232 4.60 19.50 -9.23
N ALA A 233 4.04 18.91 -10.26
CA ALA A 233 2.63 19.18 -10.57
C ALA A 233 1.82 18.56 -9.43
N VAL A 234 1.49 19.39 -8.45
CA VAL A 234 0.31 19.17 -7.60
C VAL A 234 -0.72 18.50 -8.51
N ALA A 235 -1.37 17.46 -8.05
CA ALA A 235 -2.46 16.85 -8.79
C ALA A 235 -3.42 17.98 -9.19
N LYS A 236 -3.13 18.60 -10.31
CA LYS A 236 -3.95 19.69 -10.85
C LYS A 236 -5.33 19.11 -11.03
N GLU A 237 -6.31 19.84 -10.56
CA GLU A 237 -7.69 19.51 -10.92
C GLU A 237 -7.74 19.18 -12.41
N LEU A 238 -8.49 18.16 -12.73
CA LEU A 238 -8.67 17.73 -14.10
C LEU A 238 -9.15 18.93 -14.94
N GLN A 239 -8.37 19.30 -15.94
CA GLN A 239 -8.62 20.47 -16.78
C GLN A 239 -8.60 20.06 -18.26
N ILE A 240 -9.22 20.88 -19.08
CA ILE A 240 -9.11 20.74 -20.55
C ILE A 240 -7.63 20.80 -20.92
N GLY A 241 -7.18 19.85 -21.72
CA GLY A 241 -5.77 19.70 -22.10
C GLY A 241 -4.99 18.70 -21.26
N THR A 242 -5.52 18.25 -20.11
CA THR A 242 -4.86 17.24 -19.27
C THR A 242 -4.72 15.92 -20.04
N ARG A 243 -3.54 15.33 -20.02
CA ARG A 243 -3.35 13.97 -20.53
C ARG A 243 -3.83 12.97 -19.47
N ILE A 244 -4.58 11.99 -19.94
CA ILE A 244 -5.18 10.95 -19.09
C ILE A 244 -4.94 9.58 -19.72
N ARG A 245 -4.97 8.56 -18.88
CA ARG A 245 -5.07 7.16 -19.33
C ARG A 245 -6.45 6.64 -18.97
N ILE A 246 -7.13 6.04 -19.94
CA ILE A 246 -8.48 5.51 -19.73
C ILE A 246 -8.37 4.12 -19.09
N ILE A 247 -9.09 3.91 -17.99
CA ILE A 247 -9.04 2.68 -17.19
C ILE A 247 -10.36 1.89 -17.27
N ARG A 248 -11.13 2.10 -18.34
CA ARG A 248 -12.40 1.41 -18.56
C ARG A 248 -12.55 0.97 -20.02
N SER A 249 -13.15 -0.21 -20.17
CA SER A 249 -13.54 -0.72 -21.49
C SER A 249 -14.52 0.26 -22.17
N PRO A 250 -14.46 0.42 -23.51
CA PRO A 250 -13.61 -0.35 -24.41
C PRO A 250 -12.19 0.23 -24.63
N TYR A 251 -11.88 1.39 -24.08
CA TYR A 251 -10.64 2.12 -24.33
C TYR A 251 -9.57 1.88 -23.26
N PHE A 252 -9.63 0.76 -22.59
CA PHE A 252 -8.73 0.47 -21.47
C PHE A 252 -7.25 0.55 -21.88
N GLY A 253 -6.46 1.36 -21.14
CA GLY A 253 -5.04 1.55 -21.40
C GLY A 253 -4.72 2.68 -22.38
N GLU A 254 -5.71 3.16 -23.15
CA GLU A 254 -5.51 4.22 -24.14
C GLU A 254 -5.15 5.56 -23.50
N LEU A 255 -4.20 6.25 -24.12
CA LEU A 255 -3.86 7.61 -23.76
C LEU A 255 -4.75 8.59 -24.50
N ALA A 256 -5.18 9.63 -23.81
CA ALA A 256 -6.06 10.64 -24.37
C ALA A 256 -5.77 12.01 -23.76
N LYS A 257 -6.19 13.05 -24.47
CA LYS A 257 -6.13 14.43 -24.01
C LYS A 257 -7.55 14.94 -23.77
N VAL A 258 -7.83 15.46 -22.58
CA VAL A 258 -9.16 15.98 -22.23
C VAL A 258 -9.50 17.17 -23.13
N THR A 259 -10.65 17.09 -23.81
CA THR A 259 -11.15 18.14 -24.72
C THR A 259 -12.32 18.91 -24.10
N ASP A 260 -13.11 18.28 -23.22
CA ASP A 260 -14.28 18.92 -22.62
C ASP A 260 -14.62 18.30 -21.27
N LEU A 261 -15.10 19.13 -20.36
CA LEU A 261 -15.48 18.72 -18.98
C LEU A 261 -16.89 19.27 -18.69
N PRO A 262 -17.95 18.59 -19.16
CA PRO A 262 -19.32 19.06 -18.91
C PRO A 262 -19.62 19.17 -17.42
N GLU A 263 -20.15 20.31 -16.99
CA GLU A 263 -20.52 20.54 -15.59
C GLU A 263 -21.71 19.67 -15.15
N GLN A 264 -22.65 19.43 -16.08
CA GLN A 264 -23.85 18.67 -15.77
C GLN A 264 -23.68 17.19 -16.07
N PRO A 265 -24.21 16.30 -15.21
CA PRO A 265 -24.21 14.88 -15.50
C PRO A 265 -24.97 14.57 -16.80
N VAL A 266 -24.40 13.72 -17.62
CA VAL A 266 -24.97 13.29 -18.91
C VAL A 266 -25.59 11.90 -18.75
N ALA A 267 -26.73 11.68 -19.38
CA ALA A 267 -27.35 10.36 -19.43
C ALA A 267 -26.53 9.45 -20.35
N ILE A 268 -26.16 8.30 -19.84
CA ILE A 268 -25.44 7.27 -20.62
C ILE A 268 -26.41 6.17 -21.08
N ALA A 269 -25.93 5.22 -21.87
CA ALA A 269 -26.73 4.15 -22.46
C ALA A 269 -27.55 3.33 -21.44
N THR A 270 -27.17 3.34 -20.17
CA THR A 270 -27.90 2.67 -19.08
C THR A 270 -28.94 3.58 -18.41
N GLU A 271 -29.22 4.74 -18.99
CA GLU A 271 -30.11 5.79 -18.45
C GLU A 271 -29.61 6.46 -17.17
N ALA A 272 -28.50 6.01 -16.61
CA ALA A 272 -27.89 6.65 -15.43
C ALA A 272 -27.31 8.02 -15.81
N LYS A 273 -27.53 9.03 -14.95
CA LYS A 273 -26.90 10.34 -15.09
C LYS A 273 -25.56 10.32 -14.37
N VAL A 274 -24.49 10.44 -15.14
CA VAL A 274 -23.12 10.38 -14.61
C VAL A 274 -22.28 11.55 -15.09
N ARG A 275 -21.27 11.93 -14.33
CA ARG A 275 -20.29 12.89 -14.78
C ARG A 275 -19.41 12.24 -15.83
N VAL A 276 -19.24 12.92 -16.96
CA VAL A 276 -18.40 12.46 -18.06
C VAL A 276 -17.34 13.51 -18.38
N LEU A 277 -16.29 13.08 -19.03
CA LEU A 277 -15.36 13.95 -19.74
C LEU A 277 -15.31 13.52 -21.20
N LYS A 278 -15.00 14.45 -22.09
CA LYS A 278 -14.65 14.12 -23.47
C LYS A 278 -13.14 14.18 -23.61
N ALA A 279 -12.60 13.26 -24.35
CA ALA A 279 -11.16 13.20 -24.56
C ALA A 279 -10.87 12.74 -25.99
N LYS A 280 -9.77 13.21 -26.52
CA LYS A 280 -9.27 12.81 -27.84
C LYS A 280 -8.14 11.81 -27.61
N LEU A 281 -8.31 10.61 -28.11
CA LEU A 281 -7.29 9.56 -28.07
C LEU A 281 -6.07 9.96 -28.91
N ASP A 282 -4.93 9.38 -28.63
CA ASP A 282 -3.73 9.59 -29.45
C ASP A 282 -3.94 9.07 -30.91
N THR A 283 -4.90 8.16 -31.10
CA THR A 283 -5.37 7.72 -32.45
C THR A 283 -6.14 8.80 -33.19
N GLY A 284 -6.58 9.87 -32.52
CA GLY A 284 -7.35 10.95 -33.11
C GLY A 284 -8.85 10.87 -32.86
N GLU A 285 -9.36 9.75 -32.39
CA GLU A 285 -10.79 9.53 -32.08
C GLU A 285 -11.22 10.33 -30.84
N GLU A 286 -12.41 10.93 -30.87
CA GLU A 286 -13.02 11.57 -29.70
C GLU A 286 -13.92 10.56 -28.95
N VAL A 287 -13.69 10.45 -27.65
CA VAL A 287 -14.41 9.49 -26.82
C VAL A 287 -15.01 10.19 -25.60
N THR A 288 -16.11 9.65 -25.07
CA THR A 288 -16.75 10.12 -23.84
C THR A 288 -16.55 9.06 -22.75
N VAL A 289 -15.98 9.46 -21.65
CA VAL A 289 -15.59 8.53 -20.60
C VAL A 289 -16.15 8.96 -19.23
N UNK A 290 -16.56 8.22 -18.41
CA UNK A 290 -17.05 8.48 -17.17
C UNK A 290 -15.97 8.85 -16.25
N UNK A 291 -16.15 9.62 -15.72
CA UNK A 291 -15.28 10.11 -14.89
C UNK A 291 -15.58 9.55 -13.61
N UNK A 292 -15.32 8.83 -13.38
CA UNK A 292 -15.52 8.28 -12.17
C UNK A 292 -14.54 8.58 -11.28
N UNK A 293 -13.98 8.95 -11.23
CA UNK A 293 -13.10 9.25 -10.45
C UNK A 293 -13.34 10.24 -9.61
N ARG A 294 -13.79 10.02 -8.59
CA ARG A 294 -13.54 10.91 -7.49
C ARG A 294 -12.23 10.46 -6.83
N ALA A 295 -11.19 11.23 -6.96
CA ALA A 295 -10.07 11.09 -6.06
C ALA A 295 -10.65 11.12 -4.62
N ALA A 296 -10.33 10.11 -3.84
CA ALA A 296 -10.70 10.15 -2.42
C ALA A 296 -10.19 11.49 -1.85
N ASP A 297 -11.04 12.14 -1.07
CA ASP A 297 -10.69 13.36 -0.36
C ASP A 297 -9.56 13.04 0.66
N ARG A 298 -8.35 12.93 0.14
CA ARG A 298 -7.17 13.10 0.98
C ARG A 298 -7.09 14.59 1.25
N HIS A 299 -7.14 14.97 2.48
CA HIS A 299 -6.87 16.35 2.86
C HIS A 299 -5.48 16.72 2.36
N GLN A 300 -5.45 17.26 1.15
CA GLN A 300 -4.23 17.89 0.63
C GLN A 300 -4.18 19.30 1.20
N ASP A 301 -3.39 19.47 2.23
CA ASP A 301 -3.00 20.80 2.65
C ASP A 301 -2.25 21.47 1.50
N LYS A 302 -2.44 22.77 1.38
CA LYS A 302 -1.99 23.60 0.23
C LYS A 302 -0.47 23.61 -0.02
N ASN A 303 0.31 22.84 0.76
CA ASN A 303 1.77 22.87 0.76
C ASN A 303 2.45 21.54 0.37
N ASN A 304 1.86 20.72 -0.48
CA ASN A 304 2.45 19.42 -0.90
C ASN A 304 2.80 18.47 0.26
N GLN A 305 2.12 18.61 1.40
CA GLN A 305 2.29 17.68 2.52
C GLN A 305 1.23 16.57 2.40
N ILE A 306 1.70 15.33 2.37
CA ILE A 306 0.82 14.17 2.47
C ILE A 306 0.64 13.88 3.96
N THR A 307 -0.55 14.12 4.47
CA THR A 307 -0.90 13.74 5.83
C THR A 307 -1.59 12.39 5.77
N LEU A 308 -0.95 11.37 6.31
CA LEU A 308 -1.54 10.05 6.42
C LEU A 308 -2.25 9.94 7.78
N LEU A 309 -3.57 9.91 7.73
CA LEU A 309 -4.38 9.64 8.92
C LEU A 309 -4.70 8.15 8.96
N ARG A 310 -4.11 7.41 9.89
CA ARG A 310 -4.55 6.06 10.19
C ARG A 310 -5.60 6.12 11.30
N GLY A 311 -6.83 5.86 10.93
CA GLY A 311 -7.87 5.59 11.90
C GLY A 311 -7.73 4.17 12.44
N THR A 312 -7.64 4.02 13.76
CA THR A 312 -7.75 2.71 14.39
C THR A 312 -9.21 2.30 14.41
N GLY A 313 -9.55 1.26 13.64
CA GLY A 313 -10.83 0.58 13.73
C GLY A 313 -10.83 -0.46 14.85
#